data_94d2d30d314cec4b295e132545858ef8
#
_entry.id   94d2d30d314cec4b295e132545858ef8
#
_cell.length_a   1.000
_cell.length_b   1.000
_cell.length_c   1.000
_cell.angle_alpha   90.00
_cell.angle_beta   90.00
_cell.angle_gamma   90.00
#
_symmetry.space_group_name_H-M   'P 1'
#
loop_
_entity.id
_entity.type
_entity.pdbx_description
1 polymer ?
#
loop_
_entity_poly.entity_id
_entity_poly.type
_entity_poly.pdbx_seq_one_letter_code
_entity_poly.pdbx_strand_id
1 'polypeptide(L)'
;MLKPAILLQAYELMATARAMSDLYDTNRAVCKYVHSTSRGHEAIQLATGMQLQACDWMSPYYRDDSLLLATGFTSYELMLQLLAKKDDPFSGGRSYYCHPSSKAPDKPSIIHQSSATGMQTIPTTGLAQGIQFLEKTFPEKLGRTTEGYLPIALCSFGD
;
A
#
# COMPACT_ATOMS: atom_id res chain seq x y z
N MET A 1 -0.52 -24.91 8.74
CA MET A 1 -0.67 -24.10 9.97
C MET A 1 0.27 -22.92 9.86
N LEU A 2 -0.20 -21.68 10.11
CA LEU A 2 0.65 -20.48 10.06
C LEU A 2 1.71 -20.52 11.19
N LYS A 3 2.91 -20.03 10.88
CA LYS A 3 3.99 -19.95 11.88
C LYS A 3 3.64 -18.89 12.94
N PRO A 4 3.91 -19.15 14.25
CA PRO A 4 3.62 -18.17 15.31
C PRO A 4 4.22 -16.78 15.07
N ALA A 5 5.41 -16.69 14.49
CA ALA A 5 6.06 -15.42 14.15
C ALA A 5 5.24 -14.59 13.16
N ILE A 6 4.61 -15.22 12.18
CA ILE A 6 3.74 -14.51 11.21
C ILE A 6 2.49 -13.96 11.91
N LEU A 7 1.91 -14.74 12.83
CA LEU A 7 0.74 -14.30 13.60
C LEU A 7 1.10 -13.12 14.53
N LEU A 8 2.26 -13.17 15.17
CA LEU A 8 2.73 -12.08 16.01
C LEU A 8 2.98 -10.81 15.19
N GLN A 9 3.66 -10.92 14.06
CA GLN A 9 3.86 -9.80 13.13
C GLN A 9 2.54 -9.20 12.66
N ALA A 10 1.58 -10.03 12.25
CA ALA A 10 0.25 -9.56 11.84
C ALA A 10 -0.46 -8.81 12.98
N TYR A 11 -0.38 -9.34 14.20
CA TYR A 11 -0.96 -8.70 15.38
C TYR A 11 -0.32 -7.33 15.67
N GLU A 12 1.01 -7.24 15.62
CA GLU A 12 1.74 -5.98 15.82
C GLU A 12 1.36 -4.93 14.78
N LEU A 13 1.25 -5.31 13.51
CA LEU A 13 0.83 -4.42 12.44
C LEU A 13 -0.65 -3.98 12.61
N MET A 14 -1.54 -4.89 13.02
CA MET A 14 -2.93 -4.55 13.34
C MET A 14 -3.03 -3.55 14.49
N ALA A 15 -2.27 -3.78 15.56
CA ALA A 15 -2.22 -2.89 16.71
C ALA A 15 -1.66 -1.51 16.31
N THR A 16 -0.64 -1.48 15.46
CA THR A 16 -0.08 -0.23 14.91
C THR A 16 -1.10 0.54 14.08
N ALA A 17 -1.78 -0.11 13.14
CA ALA A 17 -2.81 0.52 12.32
C ALA A 17 -3.96 1.06 13.17
N ARG A 18 -4.36 0.32 14.22
CA ARG A 18 -5.38 0.76 15.16
C ARG A 18 -4.95 1.98 15.96
N ALA A 19 -3.72 1.96 16.49
CA ALA A 19 -3.16 3.10 17.21
C ALA A 19 -3.05 4.35 16.33
N MET A 20 -2.67 4.19 15.04
CA MET A 20 -2.68 5.30 14.07
C MET A 20 -4.09 5.87 13.90
N SER A 21 -5.10 5.02 13.72
CA SER A 21 -6.50 5.46 13.60
C SER A 21 -6.98 6.23 14.83
N ASP A 22 -6.65 5.75 16.02
CA ASP A 22 -7.02 6.41 17.29
C ASP A 22 -6.29 7.77 17.44
N LEU A 23 -5.02 7.83 17.00
CA LEU A 23 -4.23 9.06 16.99
C LEU A 23 -4.82 10.11 16.04
N TYR A 24 -5.26 9.70 14.85
CA TYR A 24 -5.93 10.59 13.90
C TYR A 24 -7.22 11.16 14.46
N ASP A 25 -8.04 10.32 15.10
CA ASP A 25 -9.31 10.74 15.68
C ASP A 25 -9.12 11.71 16.84
N THR A 26 -8.10 11.51 17.68
CA THR A 26 -7.79 12.39 18.82
C THR A 26 -7.17 13.71 18.37
N ASN A 27 -6.53 13.76 17.22
CA ASN A 27 -5.79 14.93 16.73
C ASN A 27 -6.38 15.50 15.43
N ARG A 28 -7.69 15.55 15.29
CA ARG A 28 -8.39 16.01 14.08
C ARG A 28 -7.99 17.40 13.62
N ALA A 29 -7.57 18.28 14.51
CA ALA A 29 -7.11 19.62 14.15
C ALA A 29 -5.86 19.58 13.24
N VAL A 30 -4.97 18.60 13.45
CA VAL A 30 -3.76 18.36 12.65
C VAL A 30 -4.04 17.34 11.52
N CYS A 31 -4.81 16.30 11.82
CA CYS A 31 -5.13 15.20 10.91
C CYS A 31 -6.42 15.44 10.10
N LYS A 32 -6.75 16.69 9.83
CA LYS A 32 -8.03 17.10 9.20
C LYS A 32 -8.26 16.53 7.80
N TYR A 33 -7.22 16.12 7.12
CA TYR A 33 -7.31 15.56 5.77
C TYR A 33 -7.42 14.04 5.72
N VAL A 34 -7.44 13.38 6.87
CA VAL A 34 -7.72 11.94 6.96
C VAL A 34 -9.23 11.75 6.82
N HIS A 35 -9.70 11.32 5.66
CA HIS A 35 -11.12 11.08 5.40
C HIS A 35 -11.61 9.81 6.08
N SER A 36 -10.81 8.77 6.03
CA SER A 36 -11.13 7.43 6.51
C SER A 36 -9.83 6.71 6.86
N THR A 37 -9.93 5.71 7.70
CA THR A 37 -8.81 4.88 8.14
C THR A 37 -9.09 3.43 7.82
N SER A 38 -8.09 2.55 8.03
CA SER A 38 -8.26 1.10 7.90
C SER A 38 -9.10 0.45 9.00
N ARG A 39 -9.68 1.24 9.91
CA ARG A 39 -10.47 0.74 11.04
C ARG A 39 -11.58 -0.21 10.59
N GLY A 40 -11.53 -1.45 11.08
CA GLY A 40 -12.44 -2.53 10.68
C GLY A 40 -12.01 -3.32 9.45
N HIS A 41 -11.02 -2.86 8.70
CA HIS A 41 -10.47 -3.52 7.51
C HIS A 41 -9.06 -4.09 7.73
N GLU A 42 -8.49 -3.92 8.94
CA GLU A 42 -7.09 -4.21 9.22
C GLU A 42 -6.71 -5.64 8.83
N ALA A 43 -7.53 -6.62 9.22
CA ALA A 43 -7.22 -8.03 9.01
C ALA A 43 -7.11 -8.41 7.53
N ILE A 44 -8.06 -7.97 6.69
CA ILE A 44 -8.03 -8.30 5.25
C ILE A 44 -6.92 -7.55 4.52
N GLN A 45 -6.68 -6.29 4.88
CA GLN A 45 -5.61 -5.48 4.30
C GLN A 45 -4.23 -6.06 4.64
N LEU A 46 -4.01 -6.49 5.90
CA LEU A 46 -2.78 -7.14 6.31
C LEU A 46 -2.59 -8.49 5.63
N ALA A 47 -3.63 -9.32 5.61
CA ALA A 47 -3.56 -10.63 4.95
C ALA A 47 -3.21 -10.50 3.46
N THR A 48 -3.74 -9.48 2.79
CA THR A 48 -3.43 -9.18 1.39
C THR A 48 -1.99 -8.67 1.26
N GLY A 49 -1.60 -7.65 2.03
CA GLY A 49 -0.28 -7.02 1.92
C GLY A 49 0.88 -7.97 2.25
N MET A 50 0.70 -8.87 3.21
CA MET A 50 1.70 -9.88 3.58
C MET A 50 1.93 -10.95 2.50
N GLN A 51 1.10 -11.02 1.46
CA GLN A 51 1.30 -11.91 0.30
C GLN A 51 2.06 -11.23 -0.84
N LEU A 52 2.09 -9.90 -0.87
CA LEU A 52 2.72 -9.16 -1.96
C LEU A 52 4.24 -9.24 -1.90
N GLN A 53 4.85 -9.26 -3.07
CA GLN A 53 6.30 -9.28 -3.24
C GLN A 53 6.80 -7.97 -3.88
N ALA A 54 8.09 -7.72 -3.79
CA ALA A 54 8.69 -6.50 -4.34
C ALA A 54 8.52 -6.33 -5.87
N CYS A 55 8.26 -7.42 -6.60
CA CYS A 55 7.99 -7.38 -8.04
C CYS A 55 6.54 -7.04 -8.39
N ASP A 56 5.65 -7.02 -7.41
CA ASP A 56 4.24 -6.71 -7.62
C ASP A 56 3.99 -5.22 -7.81
N TRP A 57 2.83 -4.94 -8.35
CA TRP A 57 2.31 -3.59 -8.49
C TRP A 57 1.01 -3.44 -7.71
N MET A 58 0.82 -2.32 -7.05
CA MET A 58 -0.43 -2.06 -6.35
C MET A 58 -0.93 -0.63 -6.55
N SER A 59 -2.25 -0.51 -6.54
CA SER A 59 -2.99 0.74 -6.55
C SER A 59 -3.88 0.76 -5.32
N PRO A 60 -3.34 1.15 -4.15
CA PRO A 60 -4.09 1.17 -2.91
C PRO A 60 -5.12 2.30 -2.89
N TYR A 61 -6.09 2.19 -1.99
CA TYR A 61 -7.08 3.21 -1.72
C TYR A 61 -6.67 4.05 -0.50
N TYR A 62 -7.22 5.23 -0.33
CA TYR A 62 -6.81 6.18 0.71
C TYR A 62 -7.10 5.72 2.15
N ARG A 63 -7.75 4.58 2.35
CA ARG A 63 -7.99 3.96 3.67
C ARG A 63 -7.14 2.71 3.92
N ASP A 64 -6.13 2.48 3.11
CA ASP A 64 -5.35 1.23 3.13
C ASP A 64 -4.07 1.32 3.97
N ASP A 65 -4.12 2.03 5.12
CA ASP A 65 -2.97 2.14 6.03
C ASP A 65 -2.41 0.77 6.41
N SER A 66 -3.27 -0.20 6.72
CA SER A 66 -2.86 -1.55 7.10
C SER A 66 -2.22 -2.31 5.94
N LEU A 67 -2.70 -2.11 4.70
CA LEU A 67 -2.09 -2.69 3.50
C LEU A 67 -0.68 -2.14 3.31
N LEU A 68 -0.51 -0.82 3.45
CA LEU A 68 0.80 -0.17 3.33
C LEU A 68 1.78 -0.63 4.41
N LEU A 69 1.33 -0.73 5.67
CA LEU A 69 2.14 -1.28 6.75
C LEU A 69 2.57 -2.73 6.46
N ALA A 70 1.66 -3.56 5.96
CA ALA A 70 1.94 -4.96 5.63
C ALA A 70 2.95 -5.13 4.50
N THR A 71 3.05 -4.15 3.58
CA THR A 71 4.04 -4.14 2.50
C THR A 71 5.37 -3.50 2.90
N GLY A 72 5.55 -3.19 4.19
CA GLY A 72 6.82 -2.73 4.75
C GLY A 72 7.00 -1.21 4.81
N PHE A 73 5.96 -0.42 4.52
CA PHE A 73 5.99 1.00 4.86
C PHE A 73 5.81 1.19 6.36
N THR A 74 6.47 2.19 6.91
CA THR A 74 6.44 2.47 8.35
C THR A 74 5.38 3.51 8.69
N SER A 75 4.87 3.47 9.92
CA SER A 75 3.99 4.51 10.45
C SER A 75 4.63 5.90 10.36
N TYR A 76 5.96 5.99 10.52
CA TYR A 76 6.71 7.24 10.38
C TYR A 76 6.62 7.81 8.96
N GLU A 77 6.85 7.00 7.92
CA GLU A 77 6.73 7.41 6.51
C GLU A 77 5.32 7.90 6.19
N LEU A 78 4.29 7.19 6.66
CA LEU A 78 2.90 7.58 6.47
C LEU A 78 2.56 8.90 7.19
N MET A 79 3.10 9.11 8.40
CA MET A 79 2.95 10.36 9.14
C MET A 79 3.65 11.54 8.48
N LEU A 80 4.81 11.34 7.85
CA LEU A 80 5.48 12.38 7.08
C LEU A 80 4.61 12.88 5.93
N GLN A 81 3.93 11.97 5.21
CA GLN A 81 2.98 12.34 4.16
C GLN A 81 1.77 13.09 4.75
N LEU A 82 1.17 12.57 5.83
CA LEU A 82 0.03 13.20 6.49
C LEU A 82 0.32 14.65 6.89
N LEU A 83 1.51 14.89 7.43
CA LEU A 83 1.94 16.19 7.93
C LEU A 83 2.60 17.06 6.84
N ALA A 84 2.55 16.64 5.58
CA ALA A 84 3.15 17.33 4.43
C ALA A 84 4.61 17.72 4.67
N LYS A 85 5.40 16.82 5.22
CA LYS A 85 6.81 17.07 5.51
C LYS A 85 7.67 16.91 4.27
N LYS A 86 8.75 17.68 4.19
CA LYS A 86 9.72 17.62 3.09
C LYS A 86 10.33 16.23 2.92
N ASP A 87 10.50 15.51 4.04
CA ASP A 87 11.11 14.17 4.08
C ASP A 87 10.09 13.04 3.81
N ASP A 88 8.85 13.37 3.41
CA ASP A 88 7.89 12.40 2.91
C ASP A 88 8.46 11.64 1.69
N PRO A 89 8.66 10.30 1.80
CA PRO A 89 9.34 9.53 0.76
C PRO A 89 8.50 9.36 -0.51
N PHE A 90 7.21 9.68 -0.47
CA PHE A 90 6.29 9.49 -1.59
C PHE A 90 6.22 10.70 -2.51
N SER A 91 6.32 11.90 -1.97
CA SER A 91 6.09 13.12 -2.74
C SER A 91 6.85 14.35 -2.22
N GLY A 92 7.60 14.26 -1.12
CA GLY A 92 8.19 15.42 -0.45
C GLY A 92 7.13 16.39 0.08
N GLY A 93 6.05 15.86 0.65
CA GLY A 93 4.97 16.63 1.27
C GLY A 93 3.98 17.27 0.30
N ARG A 94 3.96 16.86 -0.97
CA ARG A 94 3.10 17.45 -2.03
C ARG A 94 1.86 16.63 -2.36
N SER A 95 1.85 15.35 -2.01
CA SER A 95 0.72 14.47 -2.24
C SER A 95 -0.23 14.45 -1.05
N TYR A 96 -1.48 14.10 -1.32
CA TYR A 96 -2.49 13.94 -0.30
C TYR A 96 -2.20 12.73 0.60
N TYR A 97 -2.67 12.76 1.85
CA TYR A 97 -2.50 11.65 2.77
C TYR A 97 -3.07 10.34 2.21
N CYS A 98 -2.34 9.26 2.46
CA CYS A 98 -2.62 7.90 2.00
C CYS A 98 -2.77 7.77 0.48
N HIS A 99 -2.07 8.65 -0.26
CA HIS A 99 -1.90 8.56 -1.71
C HIS A 99 -0.41 8.38 -2.05
N PRO A 100 0.23 7.31 -1.56
CA PRO A 100 1.64 7.07 -1.82
C PRO A 100 1.87 6.80 -3.30
N SER A 101 3.05 7.18 -3.77
CA SER A 101 3.62 6.72 -5.03
C SER A 101 5.03 6.27 -4.73
N SER A 102 5.37 5.03 -5.03
CA SER A 102 6.66 4.46 -4.63
C SER A 102 7.18 3.45 -5.64
N LYS A 103 8.49 3.43 -5.78
CA LYS A 103 9.22 2.45 -6.58
C LYS A 103 10.44 1.94 -5.79
N ALA A 104 10.25 1.69 -4.50
CA ALA A 104 11.27 1.12 -3.64
C ALA A 104 11.63 -0.31 -4.09
N PRO A 105 12.91 -0.68 -4.09
CA PRO A 105 13.35 -1.97 -4.65
C PRO A 105 12.96 -3.19 -3.81
N ASP A 106 12.61 -2.98 -2.56
CA ASP A 106 12.28 -4.00 -1.56
C ASP A 106 10.77 -4.10 -1.26
N LYS A 107 9.95 -3.30 -1.94
CA LYS A 107 8.50 -3.22 -1.73
C LYS A 107 7.75 -3.26 -3.06
N PRO A 108 6.47 -3.65 -3.07
CA PRO A 108 5.63 -3.51 -4.25
C PRO A 108 5.65 -2.09 -4.81
N SER A 109 5.68 -1.98 -6.14
CA SER A 109 5.60 -0.68 -6.79
C SER A 109 4.20 -0.10 -6.67
N ILE A 110 4.10 1.18 -6.30
CA ILE A 110 2.83 1.90 -6.17
C ILE A 110 2.79 3.02 -7.21
N ILE A 111 1.80 2.97 -8.09
CA ILE A 111 1.55 4.06 -9.03
C ILE A 111 0.87 5.24 -8.34
N HIS A 112 0.85 6.38 -8.99
CA HIS A 112 0.12 7.54 -8.50
C HIS A 112 -1.37 7.22 -8.28
N GLN A 113 -1.91 7.71 -7.16
CA GLN A 113 -3.28 7.43 -6.71
C GLN A 113 -4.23 8.61 -6.97
N SER A 114 -5.51 8.30 -6.99
CA SER A 114 -6.60 9.26 -6.99
C SER A 114 -7.58 8.96 -5.85
N SER A 115 -8.20 9.99 -5.30
CA SER A 115 -9.27 9.83 -4.30
C SER A 115 -10.62 9.45 -4.93
N ALA A 116 -10.75 9.52 -6.26
CA ALA A 116 -11.99 9.15 -6.93
C ALA A 116 -12.22 7.65 -6.82
N THR A 117 -13.34 7.26 -6.20
CA THR A 117 -13.69 5.85 -5.97
C THR A 117 -13.72 5.07 -7.28
N GLY A 118 -13.01 3.95 -7.31
CA GLY A 118 -12.91 3.09 -8.50
C GLY A 118 -11.93 3.56 -9.58
N MET A 119 -11.37 4.75 -9.48
CA MET A 119 -10.40 5.28 -10.48
C MET A 119 -9.17 4.37 -10.62
N GLN A 120 -8.76 3.72 -9.53
CA GLN A 120 -7.60 2.82 -9.47
C GLN A 120 -7.74 1.61 -10.40
N THR A 121 -8.96 1.20 -10.75
CA THR A 121 -9.21 0.03 -11.60
C THR A 121 -8.65 0.21 -13.01
N ILE A 122 -8.75 1.42 -13.57
CA ILE A 122 -8.31 1.71 -14.95
C ILE A 122 -6.79 1.55 -15.10
N PRO A 123 -5.94 2.25 -14.35
CA PRO A 123 -4.50 2.10 -14.48
C PRO A 123 -4.02 0.70 -14.05
N THR A 124 -4.68 0.06 -13.07
CA THR A 124 -4.33 -1.30 -12.65
C THR A 124 -4.60 -2.33 -13.74
N THR A 125 -5.67 -2.16 -14.51
CA THR A 125 -5.93 -3.00 -15.70
C THR A 125 -4.81 -2.82 -16.73
N GLY A 126 -4.36 -1.60 -16.97
CA GLY A 126 -3.22 -1.33 -17.85
C GLY A 126 -1.92 -1.98 -17.35
N LEU A 127 -1.66 -1.93 -16.05
CA LEU A 127 -0.53 -2.62 -15.42
C LEU A 127 -0.59 -4.13 -15.64
N ALA A 128 -1.75 -4.74 -15.39
CA ALA A 128 -1.93 -6.18 -15.60
C ALA A 128 -1.69 -6.58 -17.07
N GLN A 129 -2.19 -5.79 -18.03
CA GLN A 129 -1.92 -6.00 -19.45
C GLN A 129 -0.42 -5.83 -19.77
N GLY A 130 0.23 -4.84 -19.20
CA GLY A 130 1.68 -4.61 -19.35
C GLY A 130 2.49 -5.80 -18.83
N ILE A 131 2.15 -6.32 -17.66
CA ILE A 131 2.79 -7.52 -17.10
C ILE A 131 2.61 -8.72 -18.05
N GLN A 132 1.41 -8.99 -18.53
CA GLN A 132 1.15 -10.08 -19.48
C GLN A 132 1.90 -9.89 -20.80
N PHE A 133 2.02 -8.67 -21.28
CA PHE A 133 2.81 -8.38 -22.48
C PHE A 133 4.30 -8.68 -22.26
N LEU A 134 4.87 -8.22 -21.15
CA LEU A 134 6.26 -8.48 -20.82
C LEU A 134 6.54 -9.97 -20.61
N GLU A 135 5.63 -10.67 -19.93
CA GLU A 135 5.74 -12.11 -19.72
C GLU A 135 5.90 -12.88 -21.04
N LYS A 136 5.17 -12.47 -22.09
CA LYS A 136 5.16 -13.13 -23.38
C LYS A 136 6.31 -12.70 -24.30
N THR A 137 6.76 -11.45 -24.19
CA THR A 137 7.69 -10.86 -25.17
C THR A 137 9.07 -10.59 -24.61
N PHE A 138 9.18 -10.21 -23.33
CA PHE A 138 10.43 -9.81 -22.67
C PHE A 138 10.42 -10.25 -21.20
N PRO A 139 10.36 -11.56 -20.91
CA PRO A 139 10.23 -12.05 -19.53
C PRO A 139 11.37 -11.60 -18.61
N GLU A 140 12.54 -11.33 -19.16
CA GLU A 140 13.70 -10.81 -18.42
C GLU A 140 13.48 -9.39 -17.87
N LYS A 141 12.48 -8.66 -18.37
CA LYS A 141 12.13 -7.30 -17.92
C LYS A 141 11.06 -7.24 -16.84
N LEU A 142 10.46 -8.37 -16.48
CA LEU A 142 9.40 -8.42 -15.45
C LEU A 142 9.89 -8.11 -14.03
N GLY A 143 11.17 -7.97 -13.85
CA GLY A 143 11.76 -7.81 -12.53
C GLY A 143 12.09 -9.17 -11.89
N ARG A 144 12.65 -9.12 -10.70
CA ARG A 144 13.06 -10.34 -10.00
C ARG A 144 11.83 -11.01 -9.39
N THR A 145 11.44 -12.10 -9.97
CA THR A 145 10.48 -13.01 -9.33
C THR A 145 11.26 -14.00 -8.44
N THR A 146 10.67 -14.39 -7.34
CA THR A 146 11.04 -15.64 -6.69
C THR A 146 10.75 -16.76 -7.68
N GLU A 147 11.55 -17.82 -7.69
CA GLU A 147 11.40 -18.90 -8.65
C GLU A 147 9.94 -19.37 -8.75
N GLY A 148 9.36 -19.26 -9.94
CA GLY A 148 7.97 -19.62 -10.21
C GLY A 148 6.90 -18.60 -9.82
N TYR A 149 7.26 -17.43 -9.27
CA TYR A 149 6.31 -16.35 -8.97
C TYR A 149 6.20 -15.38 -10.15
N LEU A 150 4.98 -15.08 -10.58
CA LEU A 150 4.68 -14.06 -11.58
C LEU A 150 4.15 -12.81 -10.89
N PRO A 151 4.62 -11.61 -11.28
CA PRO A 151 4.12 -10.36 -10.72
C PRO A 151 2.62 -10.21 -10.93
N ILE A 152 1.95 -9.63 -9.95
CA ILE A 152 0.53 -9.29 -10.05
C ILE A 152 0.32 -7.77 -9.99
N ALA A 153 -0.83 -7.33 -10.45
CA ALA A 153 -1.32 -5.97 -10.26
C ALA A 153 -2.54 -6.02 -9.32
N LEU A 154 -2.37 -5.50 -8.11
CA LEU A 154 -3.43 -5.40 -7.10
C LEU A 154 -4.13 -4.06 -7.20
N CYS A 155 -5.46 -4.06 -7.12
CA CYS A 155 -6.27 -2.86 -6.97
C CYS A 155 -7.12 -2.95 -5.70
N SER A 156 -7.12 -1.88 -4.90
CA SER A 156 -8.05 -1.69 -3.80
C SER A 156 -8.86 -0.42 -4.04
N PHE A 157 -10.17 -0.48 -3.80
CA PHE A 157 -11.05 0.68 -3.91
C PHE A 157 -12.24 0.55 -2.96
N GLY A 158 -12.92 1.67 -2.70
CA GLY A 158 -14.14 1.70 -1.89
C GLY A 158 -15.40 1.52 -2.74
N ASP A 159 -16.48 1.26 -2.06
CA ASP A 159 -17.85 1.25 -2.55
C ASP A 159 -18.45 2.66 -2.71
#